data_70bf7a2ba2f13fe5570f88f773bd378b
#
_entry.id   70bf7a2ba2f13fe5570f88f773bd378b
#
_cell.length_a   1.000
_cell.length_b   1.000
_cell.length_c   1.000
_cell.angle_alpha   90.00
_cell.angle_beta   90.00
_cell.angle_gamma   90.00
#
_symmetry.space_group_name_H-M   'P 1'
#
loop_
_entity.id
_entity.type
_entity.pdbx_description
1 polymer ?
#
loop_
_entity_poly.entity_id
_entity_poly.type
_entity_poly.pdbx_seq_one_letter_code
_entity_poly.pdbx_strand_id
1 'polypeptide(L)'
;HYSYEAEAAAEVFAAILHNAIHLKDKAEIIDVSKHSTGTHYDRLLNKLKERVETDKLKNKPGYVVYTLQIALWGFMSYDTFEDGMLAVMCLGGDVDTTMAVYGQLAGAYYGLNAIPNEWRCDVYQGNDIIELADKLAAMDDCPVLHTRFEEDVT
;
A
#
# COMPACT_ATOMS: atom_id res chain seq x y z
N HIS A 1 -5.43 -16.36 10.60
CA HIS A 1 -5.24 -15.26 11.53
C HIS A 1 -6.53 -14.43 11.57
N TYR A 2 -7.40 -14.74 12.50
CA TYR A 2 -8.63 -13.97 12.70
C TYR A 2 -8.30 -12.70 13.47
N SER A 3 -8.17 -11.58 12.76
CA SER A 3 -8.03 -10.25 13.36
C SER A 3 -8.81 -9.26 12.51
N TYR A 4 -9.87 -8.70 13.07
CA TYR A 4 -10.65 -7.65 12.43
C TYR A 4 -9.81 -6.42 12.03
N GLU A 5 -8.73 -6.12 12.78
CA GLU A 5 -7.83 -5.03 12.40
C GLU A 5 -6.99 -5.38 11.16
N ALA A 6 -6.57 -6.64 11.02
CA ALA A 6 -5.83 -7.09 9.85
C ALA A 6 -6.72 -7.13 8.60
N GLU A 7 -7.96 -7.56 8.75
CA GLU A 7 -8.98 -7.54 7.69
C GLU A 7 -9.23 -6.10 7.21
N ALA A 8 -9.56 -5.20 8.14
CA ALA A 8 -9.78 -3.79 7.82
C ALA A 8 -8.55 -3.12 7.20
N ALA A 9 -7.33 -3.48 7.67
CA ALA A 9 -6.10 -2.95 7.08
C ALA A 9 -5.88 -3.43 5.65
N ALA A 10 -6.22 -4.68 5.35
CA ALA A 10 -6.13 -5.22 3.98
C ALA A 10 -7.15 -4.54 3.05
N GLU A 11 -8.39 -4.33 3.49
CA GLU A 11 -9.42 -3.61 2.73
C GLU A 11 -9.01 -2.17 2.45
N VAL A 12 -8.57 -1.44 3.48
CA VAL A 12 -8.07 -0.05 3.33
C VAL A 12 -6.90 0.00 2.36
N PHE A 13 -5.94 -0.91 2.50
CA PHE A 13 -4.77 -0.92 1.63
C PHE A 13 -5.12 -1.27 0.19
N ALA A 14 -6.02 -2.21 -0.05
CA ALA A 14 -6.51 -2.55 -1.38
C ALA A 14 -7.18 -1.34 -2.07
N ALA A 15 -8.01 -0.59 -1.34
CA ALA A 15 -8.64 0.63 -1.85
C ALA A 15 -7.61 1.71 -2.18
N ILE A 16 -6.60 1.91 -1.33
CA ILE A 16 -5.49 2.85 -1.59
C ILE A 16 -4.69 2.42 -2.83
N LEU A 17 -4.37 1.14 -2.99
CA LEU A 17 -3.67 0.63 -4.17
C LEU A 17 -4.49 0.85 -5.45
N HIS A 18 -5.80 0.56 -5.41
CA HIS A 18 -6.68 0.84 -6.53
C HIS A 18 -6.65 2.33 -6.90
N ASN A 19 -6.75 3.21 -5.91
CA ASN A 19 -6.66 4.64 -6.14
C ASN A 19 -5.31 5.06 -6.72
N ALA A 20 -4.20 4.48 -6.23
CA ALA A 20 -2.84 4.80 -6.69
C ALA A 20 -2.61 4.48 -8.17
N ILE A 21 -3.31 3.46 -8.71
CA ILE A 21 -3.26 3.12 -10.14
C ILE A 21 -4.02 4.14 -10.99
N HIS A 22 -5.13 4.69 -10.47
CA HIS A 22 -6.07 5.50 -11.27
C HIS A 22 -5.99 7.00 -11.00
N LEU A 23 -5.55 7.44 -9.82
CA LEU A 23 -5.51 8.84 -9.41
C LEU A 23 -4.08 9.40 -9.43
N LYS A 24 -3.99 10.74 -9.48
CA LYS A 24 -2.69 11.45 -9.53
C LYS A 24 -2.39 12.25 -8.25
N ASP A 25 -3.40 12.63 -7.51
CA ASP A 25 -3.23 13.37 -6.26
C ASP A 25 -3.10 12.43 -5.07
N LYS A 26 -2.01 12.56 -4.32
CA LYS A 26 -1.72 11.69 -3.18
C LYS A 26 -2.76 11.81 -2.06
N ALA A 27 -3.34 12.98 -1.86
CA ALA A 27 -4.38 13.17 -0.85
C ALA A 27 -5.69 12.47 -1.23
N GLU A 28 -6.03 12.47 -2.52
CA GLU A 28 -7.17 11.71 -3.03
C GLU A 28 -6.94 10.19 -2.96
N ILE A 29 -5.72 9.75 -3.22
CA ILE A 29 -5.34 8.32 -3.16
C ILE A 29 -5.56 7.74 -1.77
N ILE A 30 -5.18 8.46 -0.73
CA ILE A 30 -5.33 7.99 0.66
C ILE A 30 -6.73 8.22 1.24
N ASP A 31 -7.59 8.98 0.57
CA ASP A 31 -8.97 9.19 1.01
C ASP A 31 -9.86 8.03 0.57
N VAL A 32 -9.89 7.00 1.38
CA VAL A 32 -10.73 5.82 1.18
C VAL A 32 -12.02 5.84 2.00
N SER A 33 -12.43 7.00 2.48
CA SER A 33 -13.64 7.18 3.31
C SER A 33 -14.94 6.73 2.62
N LYS A 34 -14.92 6.63 1.30
CA LYS A 34 -16.07 6.22 0.47
C LYS A 34 -16.17 4.70 0.21
N HIS A 35 -15.13 3.94 0.54
CA HIS A 35 -15.01 2.55 0.09
C HIS A 35 -15.52 1.49 1.09
N SER A 36 -15.74 1.83 2.35
CA SER A 36 -16.29 0.88 3.32
C SER A 36 -16.94 1.59 4.51
N THR A 37 -17.84 0.87 5.15
CA THR A 37 -18.56 1.33 6.35
C THR A 37 -18.51 0.23 7.41
N GLY A 38 -17.86 0.52 8.54
CA GLY A 38 -17.83 -0.39 9.67
C GLY A 38 -16.94 0.12 10.80
N THR A 39 -17.29 -0.25 12.03
CA THR A 39 -16.62 0.27 13.24
C THR A 39 -15.12 -0.01 13.30
N HIS A 40 -14.66 -1.13 12.75
CA HIS A 40 -13.23 -1.48 12.69
C HIS A 40 -12.50 -0.68 11.62
N TYR A 41 -13.12 -0.47 10.48
CA TYR A 41 -12.63 0.35 9.39
C TYR A 41 -12.49 1.81 9.81
N ASP A 42 -13.52 2.39 10.42
CA ASP A 42 -13.49 3.78 10.91
C ASP A 42 -12.41 3.98 11.97
N ARG A 43 -12.24 3.01 12.89
CA ARG A 43 -11.17 3.05 13.90
C ARG A 43 -9.79 3.04 13.26
N LEU A 44 -9.60 2.20 12.23
CA LEU A 44 -8.33 2.14 11.50
C LEU A 44 -8.07 3.46 10.77
N LEU A 45 -9.04 3.99 10.03
CA LEU A 45 -8.90 5.26 9.33
C LEU A 45 -8.55 6.41 10.30
N ASN A 46 -9.17 6.45 11.47
CA ASN A 46 -8.84 7.45 12.48
C ASN A 46 -7.39 7.30 12.95
N LYS A 47 -6.93 6.08 13.23
CA LYS A 47 -5.53 5.82 13.58
C LYS A 47 -4.56 6.22 12.46
N LEU A 48 -4.92 5.96 11.19
CA LEU A 48 -4.08 6.32 10.04
C LEU A 48 -4.02 7.82 9.79
N LYS A 49 -5.06 8.57 10.16
CA LYS A 49 -5.12 10.04 10.07
C LYS A 49 -4.37 10.75 11.20
N GLU A 50 -4.05 10.05 12.30
CA GLU A 50 -3.25 10.63 13.36
C GLU A 50 -1.88 11.05 12.79
N ARG A 51 -1.47 12.29 13.10
CA ARG A 51 -0.16 12.79 12.66
C ARG A 51 0.94 11.92 13.24
N VAL A 52 1.64 11.25 12.35
CA VAL A 52 2.71 10.37 12.73
C VAL A 52 3.97 11.19 13.05
N GLU A 53 4.36 11.18 14.32
CA GLU A 53 5.68 11.65 14.74
C GLU A 53 6.70 10.54 14.43
N THR A 54 7.69 10.84 13.58
CA THR A 54 8.69 9.86 13.12
C THR A 54 9.41 9.16 14.28
N ASP A 55 9.65 9.86 15.38
CA ASP A 55 10.27 9.25 16.56
C ASP A 55 9.38 8.17 17.22
N LYS A 56 8.07 8.31 17.09
CA LYS A 56 7.11 7.30 17.59
C LYS A 56 7.00 6.08 16.66
N LEU A 57 7.45 6.19 15.41
CA LEU A 57 7.46 5.09 14.44
C LEU A 57 8.75 4.28 14.44
N LYS A 58 9.83 4.82 15.01
CA LYS A 58 11.12 4.14 15.03
C LYS A 58 11.03 2.79 15.76
N ASN A 59 11.65 1.79 15.16
CA ASN A 59 11.79 0.43 15.71
C ASN A 59 10.45 -0.20 16.14
N LYS A 60 9.36 0.08 15.41
CA LYS A 60 8.07 -0.55 15.69
C LYS A 60 8.09 -2.03 15.31
N PRO A 61 7.42 -2.89 16.10
CA PRO A 61 7.25 -4.29 15.74
C PRO A 61 6.31 -4.43 14.54
N GLY A 62 6.29 -5.60 13.91
CA GLY A 62 5.42 -5.96 12.80
C GLY A 62 3.94 -6.02 13.18
N TYR A 63 3.36 -4.90 13.54
CA TYR A 63 1.93 -4.73 13.79
C TYR A 63 1.30 -4.01 12.60
N VAL A 64 0.25 -4.60 12.03
CA VAL A 64 -0.37 -4.19 10.75
C VAL A 64 -0.66 -2.70 10.65
N VAL A 65 -1.12 -2.07 11.74
CA VAL A 65 -1.43 -0.63 11.74
C VAL A 65 -0.16 0.21 11.64
N TYR A 66 0.92 -0.17 12.35
CA TYR A 66 2.20 0.54 12.24
C TYR A 66 2.84 0.37 10.87
N THR A 67 2.81 -0.84 10.32
CA THR A 67 3.28 -1.13 8.97
C THR A 67 2.60 -0.21 7.95
N LEU A 68 1.26 -0.12 8.02
CA LEU A 68 0.50 0.72 7.11
C LEU A 68 0.75 2.22 7.36
N GLN A 69 0.83 2.68 8.63
CA GLN A 69 1.15 4.07 8.97
C GLN A 69 2.52 4.49 8.43
N ILE A 70 3.54 3.64 8.59
CA ILE A 70 4.91 3.93 8.13
C ILE A 70 4.94 4.00 6.60
N ALA A 71 4.30 3.05 5.92
CA ALA A 71 4.23 3.04 4.47
C ALA A 71 3.53 4.29 3.91
N LEU A 72 2.39 4.67 4.49
CA LEU A 72 1.66 5.89 4.12
C LEU A 72 2.46 7.16 4.43
N TRP A 73 3.14 7.20 5.59
CA TRP A 73 4.01 8.32 5.91
C TRP A 73 5.12 8.50 4.89
N GLY A 74 5.82 7.43 4.50
CA GLY A 74 6.85 7.48 3.48
C GLY A 74 6.31 7.96 2.14
N PHE A 75 5.14 7.43 1.72
CA PHE A 75 4.49 7.83 0.48
C PHE A 75 4.08 9.30 0.45
N MET A 76 3.54 9.82 1.55
CA MET A 76 3.06 11.21 1.64
C MET A 76 4.17 12.24 1.85
N SER A 77 5.29 11.84 2.46
CA SER A 77 6.35 12.76 2.88
C SER A 77 7.43 12.99 1.82
N TYR A 78 7.51 12.13 0.81
CA TYR A 78 8.56 12.16 -0.21
C TYR A 78 7.97 12.13 -1.62
N ASP A 79 8.69 12.73 -2.57
CA ASP A 79 8.21 12.91 -3.94
C ASP A 79 8.84 11.89 -4.93
N THR A 80 9.74 11.04 -4.47
CA THR A 80 10.33 9.97 -5.28
C THR A 80 10.14 8.61 -4.62
N PHE A 81 10.12 7.56 -5.44
CA PHE A 81 10.10 6.17 -4.95
C PHE A 81 11.28 5.91 -4.02
N GLU A 82 12.49 6.31 -4.46
CA GLU A 82 13.75 6.04 -3.78
C GLU A 82 13.82 6.72 -2.41
N ASP A 83 13.58 8.03 -2.35
CA ASP A 83 13.69 8.79 -1.11
C ASP A 83 12.72 8.28 -0.04
N GLY A 84 11.47 7.97 -0.44
CA GLY A 84 10.49 7.42 0.48
C GLY A 84 10.87 6.01 0.96
N MET A 85 11.39 5.15 0.07
CA MET A 85 11.86 3.81 0.44
C MET A 85 13.01 3.86 1.44
N LEU A 86 14.01 4.71 1.18
CA LEU A 86 15.14 4.89 2.08
C LEU A 86 14.71 5.47 3.44
N ALA A 87 13.78 6.41 3.44
CA ALA A 87 13.24 6.99 4.67
C ALA A 87 12.49 5.94 5.52
N VAL A 88 11.66 5.11 4.89
CA VAL A 88 10.96 3.99 5.54
C VAL A 88 11.97 3.00 6.13
N MET A 89 13.00 2.63 5.37
CA MET A 89 14.07 1.75 5.82
C MET A 89 14.79 2.29 7.06
N CYS A 90 15.06 3.60 7.09
CA CYS A 90 15.78 4.25 8.21
C CYS A 90 14.99 4.30 9.52
N LEU A 91 13.67 4.04 9.51
CA LEU A 91 12.88 3.96 10.73
C LEU A 91 13.16 2.68 11.54
N GLY A 92 13.71 1.64 10.92
CA GLY A 92 14.01 0.38 11.59
C GLY A 92 12.75 -0.42 11.97
N GLY A 93 12.93 -1.41 12.83
CA GLY A 93 11.85 -2.33 13.23
C GLY A 93 11.64 -3.43 12.20
N ASP A 94 10.41 -3.72 11.84
CA ASP A 94 10.02 -4.71 10.82
C ASP A 94 10.16 -4.12 9.40
N VAL A 95 11.41 -3.90 9.02
CA VAL A 95 11.78 -3.13 7.82
C VAL A 95 11.35 -3.83 6.54
N ASP A 96 11.59 -5.13 6.42
CA ASP A 96 11.28 -5.93 5.23
C ASP A 96 9.78 -5.91 4.91
N THR A 97 8.93 -6.18 5.89
CA THR A 97 7.47 -6.10 5.75
C THR A 97 7.02 -4.68 5.39
N THR A 98 7.54 -3.68 6.09
CA THR A 98 7.12 -2.29 5.88
C THR A 98 7.55 -1.76 4.52
N MET A 99 8.78 -2.09 4.07
CA MET A 99 9.27 -1.74 2.73
C MET A 99 8.48 -2.45 1.64
N ALA A 100 8.04 -3.70 1.85
CA ALA A 100 7.19 -4.41 0.90
C ALA A 100 5.83 -3.71 0.71
N VAL A 101 5.19 -3.25 1.79
CA VAL A 101 3.93 -2.51 1.72
C VAL A 101 4.13 -1.13 1.08
N TYR A 102 5.18 -0.39 1.46
CA TYR A 102 5.52 0.88 0.82
C TYR A 102 5.78 0.69 -0.68
N GLY A 103 6.57 -0.32 -1.05
CA GLY A 103 6.95 -0.61 -2.44
C GLY A 103 5.76 -0.90 -3.34
N GLN A 104 4.74 -1.61 -2.83
CA GLN A 104 3.49 -1.84 -3.57
C GLN A 104 2.78 -0.51 -3.86
N LEU A 105 2.61 0.35 -2.86
CA LEU A 105 1.93 1.63 -3.00
C LEU A 105 2.71 2.59 -3.89
N ALA A 106 3.98 2.79 -3.59
CA ALA A 106 4.84 3.71 -4.34
C ALA A 106 5.08 3.22 -5.78
N GLY A 107 5.21 1.89 -5.97
CA GLY A 107 5.33 1.29 -7.30
C GLY A 107 4.08 1.48 -8.15
N ALA A 108 2.88 1.31 -7.57
CA ALA A 108 1.61 1.57 -8.24
C ALA A 108 1.47 3.04 -8.68
N TYR A 109 1.95 3.97 -7.86
CA TYR A 109 1.84 5.40 -8.12
C TYR A 109 2.93 5.94 -9.06
N TYR A 110 4.20 5.66 -8.77
CA TYR A 110 5.34 6.21 -9.51
C TYR A 110 5.67 5.39 -10.78
N GLY A 111 5.27 4.12 -10.81
CA GLY A 111 5.55 3.19 -11.89
C GLY A 111 6.93 2.54 -11.82
N LEU A 112 7.12 1.49 -12.64
CA LEU A 112 8.34 0.68 -12.67
C LEU A 112 9.61 1.51 -12.94
N ASN A 113 9.52 2.52 -13.80
CA ASN A 113 10.68 3.32 -14.20
C ASN A 113 11.17 4.29 -13.11
N ALA A 114 10.38 4.52 -12.07
CA ALA A 114 10.78 5.33 -10.92
C ALA A 114 11.60 4.53 -9.90
N ILE A 115 11.63 3.21 -10.00
CA ILE A 115 12.47 2.35 -9.18
C ILE A 115 13.91 2.41 -9.71
N PRO A 116 14.93 2.67 -8.88
CA PRO A 116 16.33 2.70 -9.30
C PRO A 116 16.71 1.45 -10.08
N ASN A 117 17.40 1.63 -11.21
CA ASN A 117 17.75 0.53 -12.10
C ASN A 117 18.61 -0.53 -11.41
N GLU A 118 19.51 -0.10 -10.53
CA GLU A 118 20.36 -0.98 -9.75
C GLU A 118 19.51 -1.94 -8.90
N TRP A 119 18.48 -1.41 -8.22
CA TRP A 119 17.58 -2.23 -7.41
C TRP A 119 16.77 -3.20 -8.27
N ARG A 120 16.29 -2.76 -9.44
CA ARG A 120 15.53 -3.65 -10.35
C ARG A 120 16.36 -4.80 -10.88
N CYS A 121 17.64 -4.54 -11.19
CA CYS A 121 18.56 -5.56 -11.70
C CYS A 121 18.90 -6.64 -10.66
N ASP A 122 18.85 -6.29 -9.37
CA ASP A 122 19.17 -7.21 -8.28
C ASP A 122 17.98 -8.08 -7.84
N VAL A 123 16.76 -7.80 -8.34
CA VAL A 123 15.57 -8.58 -7.98
C VAL A 123 15.66 -9.98 -8.63
N TYR A 124 15.68 -11.02 -7.78
CA TYR A 124 15.60 -12.40 -8.25
C TYR A 124 14.31 -12.62 -9.05
N GLN A 125 14.44 -13.22 -10.24
CA GLN A 125 13.32 -13.42 -11.18
C GLN A 125 12.56 -12.11 -11.56
N GLY A 126 13.23 -10.97 -11.58
CA GLY A 126 12.62 -9.68 -11.89
C GLY A 126 11.87 -9.64 -13.22
N ASN A 127 12.41 -10.29 -14.27
CA ASN A 127 11.74 -10.38 -15.57
C ASN A 127 10.45 -11.21 -15.51
N ASP A 128 10.44 -12.31 -14.75
CA ASP A 128 9.26 -13.17 -14.61
C ASP A 128 8.14 -12.42 -13.86
N ILE A 129 8.51 -11.59 -12.88
CA ILE A 129 7.58 -10.72 -12.15
C ILE A 129 6.95 -9.69 -13.09
N ILE A 130 7.75 -9.04 -13.94
CA ILE A 130 7.27 -8.07 -14.93
C ILE A 130 6.33 -8.74 -15.93
N GLU A 131 6.72 -9.90 -16.48
CA GLU A 131 5.88 -10.66 -17.41
C GLU A 131 4.55 -11.07 -16.80
N LEU A 132 4.56 -11.47 -15.52
CA LEU A 132 3.32 -11.81 -14.79
C LEU A 132 2.44 -10.58 -14.61
N ALA A 133 3.02 -9.43 -14.24
CA ALA A 133 2.29 -8.18 -14.09
C ALA A 133 1.65 -7.74 -15.42
N ASP A 134 2.38 -7.83 -16.52
CA ASP A 134 1.86 -7.52 -17.86
C ASP A 134 0.69 -8.44 -18.25
N LYS A 135 0.81 -9.74 -17.95
CA LYS A 135 -0.28 -10.71 -18.18
C LYS A 135 -1.52 -10.38 -17.34
N LEU A 136 -1.34 -10.01 -16.10
CA LEU A 136 -2.46 -9.61 -15.21
C LEU A 136 -3.11 -8.32 -15.72
N ALA A 137 -2.32 -7.34 -16.14
CA ALA A 137 -2.84 -6.08 -16.69
C ALA A 137 -3.59 -6.26 -18.02
N ALA A 138 -3.21 -7.27 -18.80
CA ALA A 138 -3.88 -7.60 -20.07
C ALA A 138 -5.19 -8.40 -19.89
N MET A 139 -5.50 -8.86 -18.69
CA MET A 139 -6.73 -9.58 -18.38
C MET A 139 -7.88 -8.59 -18.15
N ASP A 140 -8.38 -7.99 -19.23
CA ASP A 140 -9.41 -6.94 -19.23
C ASP A 140 -10.79 -7.34 -18.64
N ASP A 141 -11.03 -8.64 -18.43
CA ASP A 141 -12.27 -9.14 -17.82
C ASP A 141 -11.97 -10.41 -17.02
N CYS A 142 -11.65 -10.27 -15.75
CA CYS A 142 -11.77 -11.40 -14.84
C CYS A 142 -13.23 -11.45 -14.30
N PRO A 143 -14.10 -12.35 -14.80
CA PRO A 143 -15.51 -12.43 -14.38
C PRO A 143 -15.69 -12.65 -12.87
N VAL A 144 -14.63 -13.12 -12.20
CA VAL A 144 -14.63 -13.42 -10.77
C VAL A 144 -14.59 -12.17 -9.89
N LEU A 145 -14.11 -11.03 -10.41
CA LEU A 145 -14.06 -9.78 -9.64
C LEU A 145 -15.37 -9.00 -9.72
N HIS A 146 -16.18 -9.17 -10.77
CA HIS A 146 -17.45 -8.47 -10.91
C HIS A 146 -18.57 -9.08 -10.06
N THR A 147 -18.52 -10.37 -9.74
CA THR A 147 -19.59 -11.05 -8.99
C THR A 147 -19.54 -10.89 -7.48
N ARG A 148 -18.40 -10.44 -6.92
CA ARG A 148 -18.25 -10.31 -5.46
C ARG A 148 -18.68 -8.97 -4.88
N PHE A 149 -18.80 -7.92 -5.71
CA PHE A 149 -19.20 -6.59 -5.25
C PHE A 149 -20.68 -6.27 -5.47
N GLU A 150 -21.43 -7.11 -6.21
CA GLU A 150 -22.86 -6.90 -6.46
C GLU A 150 -23.78 -7.68 -5.51
N GLU A 151 -23.28 -8.67 -4.77
CA GLU A 151 -24.13 -9.53 -3.89
C GLU A 151 -24.29 -8.98 -2.46
N ASP A 152 -23.53 -7.99 -2.03
CA ASP A 152 -23.60 -7.41 -0.68
C ASP A 152 -24.43 -6.11 -0.58
N VAL A 153 -25.23 -5.77 -1.61
CA VAL A 153 -26.08 -4.55 -1.66
C VAL A 153 -27.57 -4.90 -1.82
N THR A 154 -28.03 -5.97 -1.19
CA THR A 154 -29.49 -6.21 -1.06
C THR A 154 -29.88 -6.47 0.39
#